data_ed1a2662cb2d8d7a976715f0c5519746
#
_entry.id   ed1a2662cb2d8d7a976715f0c5519746
#
_cell.length_a   1.000
_cell.length_b   1.000
_cell.length_c   1.000
_cell.angle_alpha   90.00
_cell.angle_beta   90.00
_cell.angle_gamma   90.00
#
_symmetry.space_group_name_H-M   'P 1'
#
loop_
_entity.id
_entity.type
_entity.pdbx_description
1 polymer ?
#
loop_
_entity_poly.entity_id
_entity_poly.type
_entity_poly.pdbx_seq_one_letter_code
_entity_poly.pdbx_strand_id
1 'polypeptide(L)' 'LTLTDLPTSATGLETGALYNDAGTVKIVT' A
#
# COMPACT_ATOMS: atom_id res chain seq x y z
N LEU A 1 -4.02 2.74 -15.40
CA LEU A 1 -3.04 2.18 -14.45
C LEU A 1 -3.73 1.15 -13.56
N THR A 2 -3.16 -0.05 -13.49
CA THR A 2 -3.68 -1.11 -12.64
C THR A 2 -2.59 -1.53 -11.67
N LEU A 3 -2.93 -1.56 -10.38
CA LEU A 3 -2.03 -2.03 -9.34
C LEU A 3 -2.67 -3.28 -8.73
N THR A 4 -2.06 -4.43 -8.98
CA THR A 4 -2.55 -5.70 -8.43
C THR A 4 -1.63 -6.14 -7.30
N ASP A 5 -2.16 -7.00 -6.44
CA ASP A 5 -1.36 -7.59 -5.35
C ASP A 5 -0.78 -6.57 -4.37
N LEU A 6 -1.42 -5.41 -4.22
CA LEU A 6 -1.00 -4.45 -3.21
C LEU A 6 -1.26 -5.04 -1.81
N PRO A 7 -0.32 -4.84 -0.87
CA PRO A 7 -0.59 -5.20 0.52
C PRO A 7 -1.79 -4.43 1.05
N THR A 8 -2.49 -4.99 2.02
CA THR A 8 -3.69 -4.36 2.58
C THR A 8 -3.40 -3.61 3.88
N SER A 9 -2.15 -3.55 4.31
CA SER A 9 -1.76 -2.80 5.49
C SER A 9 -0.31 -2.35 5.34
N ALA A 10 0.07 -1.36 6.13
CA ALA A 10 1.45 -0.85 6.13
C ALA A 10 2.41 -1.71 6.93
N THR A 11 1.90 -2.71 7.66
CA THR A 11 2.73 -3.53 8.54
C THR A 11 3.79 -4.28 7.75
N GLY A 12 5.04 -4.13 8.15
CA GLY A 12 6.16 -4.82 7.50
C GLY A 12 6.64 -4.16 6.22
N LEU A 13 6.04 -3.05 5.81
CA LEU A 13 6.47 -2.36 4.60
C LEU A 13 7.47 -1.26 4.92
N GLU A 14 8.38 -1.02 3.98
CA GLU A 14 9.34 0.08 4.10
C GLU A 14 8.69 1.42 3.79
N THR A 15 9.28 2.49 4.30
CA THR A 15 8.84 3.85 3.97
C THR A 15 8.93 4.05 2.46
N GLY A 16 7.86 4.59 1.89
CA GLY A 16 7.77 4.81 0.44
C GLY A 16 7.01 3.72 -0.30
N ALA A 17 6.68 2.62 0.37
CA ALA A 17 5.91 1.55 -0.26
C ALA A 17 4.44 1.94 -0.37
N LEU A 18 3.78 1.41 -1.39
CA LEU A 18 2.35 1.63 -1.59
C LEU A 18 1.56 0.48 -0.99
N TYR A 19 0.39 0.77 -0.48
CA TYR A 19 -0.52 -0.27 0.00
C TYR A 19 -1.96 0.17 -0.19
N ASN A 20 -2.87 -0.80 -0.10
CA ASN A 20 -4.29 -0.58 -0.27
C ASN A 20 -4.95 -0.51 1.11
N ASP A 21 -5.39 0.68 1.49
CA ASP A 21 -6.06 0.90 2.77
C ASP A 21 -7.57 0.93 2.53
N ALA A 22 -8.18 -0.25 2.50
CA ALA A 22 -9.61 -0.41 2.31
C ALA A 22 -10.11 0.31 1.04
N GLY A 23 -9.35 0.20 -0.03
CA GLY A 23 -9.71 0.80 -1.31
C GLY A 23 -9.00 2.12 -1.60
N THR A 24 -8.23 2.64 -0.66
CA THR A 24 -7.47 3.88 -0.84
C THR A 24 -5.99 3.55 -0.98
N VAL A 25 -5.36 4.03 -2.03
CA VAL A 25 -3.92 3.85 -2.20
C VAL A 25 -3.19 4.83 -1.29
N LYS A 26 -2.31 4.32 -0.46
CA LYS A 26 -1.53 5.12 0.47
C LYS A 26 -0.06 4.78 0.36
N ILE A 27 0.77 5.71 0.82
CA ILE A 27 2.21 5.55 0.86
C ILE A 27 2.64 5.48 2.31
N VAL A 28 3.48 4.49 2.62
CA VAL A 28 4.05 4.37 3.98
C VAL A 28 4.99 5.55 4.22
N THR A 29 4.75 6.30 5.28
CA THR A 29 5.54 7.49 5.62
C THR A 29 6.32 7.34 6.92
#